data_2cbe3d932589fc71a79c448392c4a6e7
#
_entry.id   2cbe3d932589fc71a79c448392c4a6e7
#
_cell.length_a   1.000
_cell.length_b   1.000
_cell.length_c   1.000
_cell.angle_alpha   90.00
_cell.angle_beta   90.00
_cell.angle_gamma   90.00
#
_symmetry.space_group_name_H-M   'P 1'
#
loop_
_entity.id
_entity.type
_entity.pdbx_description
1 polymer ?
#
loop_
_entity_poly.entity_id
_entity_poly.type
_entity_poly.pdbx_seq_one_letter_code
_entity_poly.pdbx_strand_id
1 'polypeptide(L)'
;MAQPVWVTAAGDLGTIAENLFFQLSVVATDPDGGTPTYSLIAGRLPEGVQVLANGTVEGVPQAYVSVKGTPTEVSENVTSTFAIRATSPDGLSINDRTFSLTVTGQDIPQFTTAAGSLGTFYDCDNVNITIGFTDSDPNDTITITVDNGELPPGLTLDPTTGLLSGHIDPISSLPDEATSGYDASAWDL
;
A
#
# COMPACT_ATOMS: atom_id res chain seq x y z
N MET A 1 -17.39 32.19 -29.94
CA MET A 1 -16.72 31.75 -28.71
C MET A 1 -16.25 30.33 -28.92
N ALA A 2 -14.96 30.12 -28.74
CA ALA A 2 -14.39 28.80 -28.89
C ALA A 2 -14.56 27.98 -27.61
N GLN A 3 -14.59 26.65 -27.73
CA GLN A 3 -14.61 25.78 -26.58
C GLN A 3 -13.21 25.69 -25.95
N PRO A 4 -13.10 25.51 -24.62
CA PRO A 4 -11.83 25.19 -23.98
C PRO A 4 -11.16 23.98 -24.64
N VAL A 5 -9.86 24.02 -24.78
CA VAL A 5 -9.06 22.93 -25.38
C VAL A 5 -8.21 22.28 -24.29
N TRP A 6 -8.45 21.00 -24.07
CA TRP A 6 -7.69 20.24 -23.08
C TRP A 6 -6.22 20.07 -23.48
N VAL A 7 -5.33 20.38 -22.56
CA VAL A 7 -3.88 20.11 -22.65
C VAL A 7 -3.58 18.75 -21.99
N THR A 8 -4.14 18.49 -20.82
CA THR A 8 -4.01 17.18 -20.18
C THR A 8 -4.70 16.11 -21.03
N ALA A 9 -3.99 15.05 -21.38
CA ALA A 9 -4.55 13.93 -22.15
C ALA A 9 -5.68 13.25 -21.42
N ALA A 10 -6.65 12.69 -22.15
CA ALA A 10 -7.70 11.85 -21.57
C ALA A 10 -7.12 10.52 -21.06
N GLY A 11 -7.76 9.90 -20.09
CA GLY A 11 -7.43 8.58 -19.59
C GLY A 11 -6.71 8.64 -18.25
N ASP A 12 -5.69 7.82 -18.10
CA ASP A 12 -5.03 7.59 -16.81
C ASP A 12 -4.20 8.79 -16.35
N LEU A 13 -4.47 9.24 -15.13
CA LEU A 13 -3.72 10.28 -14.42
C LEU A 13 -2.59 9.68 -13.53
N GLY A 14 -2.54 8.36 -13.43
CA GLY A 14 -1.52 7.63 -12.68
C GLY A 14 -2.05 6.85 -11.49
N THR A 15 -1.10 6.31 -10.72
CA THR A 15 -1.34 5.59 -9.48
C THR A 15 -0.82 6.41 -8.31
N ILE A 16 -1.60 6.52 -7.27
CA ILE A 16 -1.29 7.30 -6.05
C ILE A 16 -1.41 6.38 -4.83
N ALA A 17 -0.56 6.63 -3.84
CA ALA A 17 -0.61 5.88 -2.58
C ALA A 17 -1.81 6.32 -1.74
N GLU A 18 -2.50 5.37 -1.12
CA GLU A 18 -3.51 5.69 -0.12
C GLU A 18 -2.89 6.31 1.14
N ASN A 19 -3.72 6.98 1.92
CA ASN A 19 -3.36 7.62 3.18
C ASN A 19 -2.25 8.70 3.10
N LEU A 20 -1.79 9.05 1.88
CA LEU A 20 -0.85 10.14 1.65
C LEU A 20 -1.51 11.29 0.90
N PHE A 21 -1.19 12.53 1.32
CA PHE A 21 -1.63 13.69 0.56
C PHE A 21 -0.94 13.72 -0.81
N PHE A 22 -1.74 13.87 -1.86
CA PHE A 22 -1.26 14.10 -3.21
C PHE A 22 -1.91 15.34 -3.82
N GLN A 23 -1.27 15.87 -4.86
CA GLN A 23 -1.79 16.96 -5.67
C GLN A 23 -1.30 16.83 -7.11
N LEU A 24 -2.21 16.95 -8.06
CA LEU A 24 -1.90 17.05 -9.49
C LEU A 24 -2.79 18.11 -10.13
N SER A 25 -2.50 18.51 -11.37
CA SER A 25 -3.29 19.51 -12.08
C SER A 25 -3.75 18.98 -13.44
N VAL A 26 -5.01 19.17 -13.75
CA VAL A 26 -5.55 19.01 -15.10
C VAL A 26 -5.68 20.39 -15.73
N VAL A 27 -5.32 20.49 -16.99
CA VAL A 27 -5.17 21.80 -17.68
C VAL A 27 -5.96 21.80 -19.00
N ALA A 28 -6.71 22.86 -19.21
CA ALA A 28 -7.26 23.25 -20.49
C ALA A 28 -6.95 24.72 -20.77
N THR A 29 -6.92 25.12 -22.02
CA THR A 29 -6.73 26.49 -22.47
C THR A 29 -8.00 27.02 -23.11
N ASP A 30 -8.29 28.31 -22.99
CA ASP A 30 -9.35 28.98 -23.70
C ASP A 30 -8.77 29.72 -24.91
N PRO A 31 -9.17 29.39 -26.15
CA PRO A 31 -8.67 30.08 -27.35
C PRO A 31 -9.08 31.55 -27.42
N ASP A 32 -10.16 31.95 -26.79
CA ASP A 32 -10.62 33.35 -26.73
C ASP A 32 -9.93 34.12 -25.59
N GLY A 33 -9.11 33.45 -24.78
CA GLY A 33 -8.36 34.02 -23.65
C GLY A 33 -9.03 33.85 -22.31
N GLY A 34 -8.25 33.96 -21.25
CA GLY A 34 -8.68 33.75 -19.88
C GLY A 34 -8.42 32.34 -19.37
N THR A 35 -8.80 32.10 -18.13
CA THR A 35 -8.55 30.84 -17.44
C THR A 35 -9.86 30.05 -17.28
N PRO A 36 -9.98 28.85 -17.85
CA PRO A 36 -11.14 27.98 -17.63
C PRO A 36 -11.28 27.61 -16.15
N THR A 37 -12.53 27.34 -15.75
CA THR A 37 -12.84 26.73 -14.45
C THR A 37 -13.20 25.28 -14.61
N TYR A 38 -12.99 24.47 -13.57
CA TYR A 38 -13.13 23.03 -13.62
C TYR A 38 -14.16 22.52 -12.58
N SER A 39 -14.91 21.49 -12.99
CA SER A 39 -15.87 20.83 -12.10
C SER A 39 -16.03 19.35 -12.44
N LEU A 40 -16.24 18.52 -11.42
CA LEU A 40 -16.65 17.12 -11.60
C LEU A 40 -18.10 17.09 -12.13
N ILE A 41 -18.35 16.32 -13.21
CA ILE A 41 -19.68 16.25 -13.82
C ILE A 41 -20.24 14.83 -13.90
N ALA A 42 -19.38 13.81 -13.86
CA ALA A 42 -19.81 12.43 -13.90
C ALA A 42 -18.75 11.51 -13.29
N GLY A 43 -19.15 10.29 -12.95
CA GLY A 43 -18.29 9.31 -12.30
C GLY A 43 -18.07 9.61 -10.83
N ARG A 44 -17.04 9.01 -10.26
CA ARG A 44 -16.69 9.18 -8.86
C ARG A 44 -15.18 9.32 -8.73
N LEU A 45 -14.74 10.34 -8.02
CA LEU A 45 -13.36 10.44 -7.55
C LEU A 45 -13.06 9.37 -6.50
N PRO A 46 -11.80 8.99 -6.32
CA PRO A 46 -11.42 8.22 -5.14
C PRO A 46 -11.93 8.88 -3.87
N GLU A 47 -12.24 8.07 -2.86
CA GLU A 47 -12.62 8.60 -1.54
C GLU A 47 -11.50 9.48 -1.00
N GLY A 48 -11.85 10.61 -0.38
CA GLY A 48 -10.89 11.60 0.15
C GLY A 48 -10.27 12.55 -0.89
N VAL A 49 -10.66 12.46 -2.17
CA VAL A 49 -10.13 13.28 -3.28
C VAL A 49 -11.17 14.25 -3.79
N GLN A 50 -10.74 15.46 -4.15
CA GLN A 50 -11.58 16.52 -4.73
C GLN A 50 -10.96 17.15 -5.96
N VAL A 51 -11.80 17.77 -6.79
CA VAL A 51 -11.40 18.64 -7.91
C VAL A 51 -11.72 20.08 -7.54
N LEU A 52 -10.73 20.95 -7.59
CA LEU A 52 -10.89 22.37 -7.37
C LEU A 52 -11.18 23.12 -8.67
N ALA A 53 -11.80 24.29 -8.57
CA ALA A 53 -12.18 25.11 -9.72
C ALA A 53 -10.98 25.59 -10.56
N ASN A 54 -9.77 25.57 -10.02
CA ASN A 54 -8.54 25.90 -10.74
C ASN A 54 -7.91 24.71 -11.51
N GLY A 55 -8.55 23.53 -11.49
CA GLY A 55 -8.06 22.29 -12.13
C GLY A 55 -7.13 21.44 -11.27
N THR A 56 -6.95 21.81 -10.00
CA THR A 56 -6.21 20.96 -9.05
C THR A 56 -7.07 19.77 -8.64
N VAL A 57 -6.50 18.59 -8.69
CA VAL A 57 -7.04 17.34 -8.13
C VAL A 57 -6.16 16.98 -6.95
N GLU A 58 -6.74 16.96 -5.75
CA GLU A 58 -5.96 16.79 -4.52
C GLU A 58 -6.75 16.09 -3.41
N GLY A 59 -6.03 15.59 -2.42
CA GLY A 59 -6.60 15.00 -1.22
C GLY A 59 -5.73 13.94 -0.59
N VAL A 60 -6.30 13.22 0.38
CA VAL A 60 -5.74 12.01 0.97
C VAL A 60 -6.61 10.85 0.51
N PRO A 61 -6.17 10.12 -0.52
CA PRO A 61 -7.00 9.07 -1.11
C PRO A 61 -7.07 7.84 -0.24
N GLN A 62 -8.15 7.08 -0.40
CA GLN A 62 -8.36 5.80 0.23
C GLN A 62 -8.84 4.79 -0.81
N ALA A 63 -8.35 3.55 -0.72
CA ALA A 63 -8.73 2.44 -1.59
C ALA A 63 -10.08 1.85 -1.17
N TYR A 64 -11.15 2.57 -1.45
CA TYR A 64 -12.51 2.19 -1.07
C TYR A 64 -13.34 1.75 -2.27
N VAL A 65 -14.07 0.67 -2.09
CA VAL A 65 -15.16 0.27 -2.98
C VAL A 65 -16.51 0.52 -2.32
N SER A 66 -17.53 0.83 -3.13
CA SER A 66 -18.89 1.00 -2.58
C SER A 66 -19.58 -0.35 -2.47
N VAL A 67 -19.79 -0.81 -1.24
CA VAL A 67 -20.58 -2.00 -0.94
C VAL A 67 -21.93 -1.55 -0.40
N LYS A 68 -23.02 -1.80 -1.17
CA LYS A 68 -24.39 -1.37 -0.81
C LYS A 68 -24.50 0.11 -0.43
N GLY A 69 -23.70 0.97 -1.10
CA GLY A 69 -23.70 2.41 -0.87
C GLY A 69 -22.80 2.89 0.30
N THR A 70 -22.14 1.98 1.00
CA THR A 70 -21.18 2.32 2.06
C THR A 70 -19.76 2.17 1.50
N PRO A 71 -18.89 3.18 1.62
CA PRO A 71 -17.48 3.02 1.30
C PRO A 71 -16.87 1.92 2.18
N THR A 72 -16.19 0.98 1.57
CA THR A 72 -15.54 -0.15 2.24
C THR A 72 -14.11 -0.20 1.77
N GLU A 73 -13.19 -0.14 2.71
CA GLU A 73 -11.76 -0.26 2.46
C GLU A 73 -11.43 -1.66 1.92
N VAL A 74 -10.52 -1.71 0.97
CA VAL A 74 -10.07 -2.96 0.36
C VAL A 74 -8.55 -2.97 0.23
N SER A 75 -7.97 -4.16 0.29
CA SER A 75 -6.53 -4.38 0.12
C SER A 75 -6.08 -4.40 -1.34
N GLU A 76 -7.01 -4.20 -2.28
CA GLU A 76 -6.71 -4.20 -3.72
C GLU A 76 -6.68 -2.78 -4.26
N ASN A 77 -5.88 -2.56 -5.30
CA ASN A 77 -5.84 -1.28 -6.00
C ASN A 77 -7.22 -0.95 -6.58
N VAL A 78 -7.69 0.26 -6.32
CA VAL A 78 -9.01 0.75 -6.78
C VAL A 78 -8.84 1.82 -7.84
N THR A 79 -9.33 1.55 -9.04
CA THR A 79 -9.37 2.55 -10.13
C THR A 79 -10.71 3.25 -10.18
N SER A 80 -10.69 4.57 -10.03
CA SER A 80 -11.84 5.45 -10.17
C SER A 80 -11.85 6.11 -11.55
N THR A 81 -13.00 6.14 -12.19
CA THR A 81 -13.20 6.82 -13.48
C THR A 81 -14.20 7.95 -13.31
N PHE A 82 -13.84 9.13 -13.79
CA PHE A 82 -14.62 10.34 -13.61
C PHE A 82 -14.47 11.30 -14.81
N ALA A 83 -15.43 12.19 -14.98
CA ALA A 83 -15.37 13.22 -16.02
C ALA A 83 -15.32 14.62 -15.40
N ILE A 84 -14.40 15.43 -15.90
CA ILE A 84 -14.23 16.82 -15.52
C ILE A 84 -14.66 17.70 -16.70
N ARG A 85 -15.41 18.75 -16.40
CA ARG A 85 -15.78 19.83 -17.29
C ARG A 85 -14.84 20.98 -17.15
N ALA A 86 -14.26 21.44 -18.26
CA ALA A 86 -13.66 22.76 -18.37
C ALA A 86 -14.70 23.75 -18.91
N THR A 87 -14.90 24.87 -18.23
CA THR A 87 -15.85 25.92 -18.59
C THR A 87 -15.07 27.19 -18.85
N SER A 88 -15.29 27.82 -20.02
CA SER A 88 -14.74 29.14 -20.36
C SER A 88 -15.13 30.22 -19.35
N PRO A 89 -14.37 31.31 -19.24
CA PRO A 89 -14.72 32.44 -18.36
C PRO A 89 -16.08 33.08 -18.63
N ASP A 90 -16.59 32.92 -19.85
CA ASP A 90 -17.93 33.39 -20.24
C ASP A 90 -19.08 32.54 -19.66
N GLY A 91 -18.78 31.35 -19.11
CA GLY A 91 -19.77 30.42 -18.57
C GLY A 91 -20.59 29.68 -19.63
N LEU A 92 -20.39 29.93 -20.94
CA LEU A 92 -21.22 29.40 -22.02
C LEU A 92 -20.56 28.29 -22.81
N SER A 93 -19.24 28.33 -22.94
CA SER A 93 -18.46 27.33 -23.69
C SER A 93 -17.88 26.30 -22.74
N ILE A 94 -18.11 25.02 -23.04
CA ILE A 94 -17.70 23.89 -22.19
C ILE A 94 -17.01 22.80 -23.02
N ASN A 95 -16.11 22.06 -22.36
CA ASN A 95 -15.51 20.86 -22.92
C ASN A 95 -15.27 19.83 -21.80
N ASP A 96 -15.77 18.61 -21.99
CA ASP A 96 -15.75 17.55 -21.01
C ASP A 96 -14.64 16.55 -21.35
N ARG A 97 -13.95 16.00 -20.32
CA ARG A 97 -12.94 14.98 -20.50
C ARG A 97 -13.00 13.94 -19.39
N THR A 98 -12.86 12.67 -19.81
CA THR A 98 -12.83 11.54 -18.88
C THR A 98 -11.41 11.20 -18.50
N PHE A 99 -11.22 10.95 -17.19
CA PHE A 99 -9.98 10.56 -16.57
C PHE A 99 -10.18 9.32 -15.70
N SER A 100 -9.07 8.63 -15.41
CA SER A 100 -9.02 7.61 -14.37
C SER A 100 -7.86 7.89 -13.42
N LEU A 101 -8.00 7.43 -12.19
CA LEU A 101 -6.99 7.53 -11.15
C LEU A 101 -7.04 6.26 -10.31
N THR A 102 -5.89 5.62 -10.11
CA THR A 102 -5.78 4.40 -9.32
C THR A 102 -5.22 4.74 -7.95
N VAL A 103 -5.88 4.25 -6.90
CA VAL A 103 -5.40 4.30 -5.51
C VAL A 103 -4.89 2.93 -5.14
N THR A 104 -3.68 2.83 -4.60
CA THR A 104 -3.18 1.57 -4.04
C THR A 104 -3.99 1.20 -2.81
N GLY A 105 -4.41 -0.06 -2.73
CA GLY A 105 -5.03 -0.61 -1.53
C GLY A 105 -3.97 -1.00 -0.50
N GLN A 106 -4.40 -1.28 0.71
CA GLN A 106 -3.54 -1.87 1.73
C GLN A 106 -3.20 -3.30 1.35
N ASP A 107 -1.98 -3.54 0.93
CA ASP A 107 -1.49 -4.86 0.60
C ASP A 107 -1.10 -5.62 1.89
N ILE A 108 -1.39 -6.93 1.91
CA ILE A 108 -0.97 -7.78 3.03
C ILE A 108 0.53 -8.04 2.91
N PRO A 109 1.32 -7.83 3.97
CA PRO A 109 2.74 -8.15 3.97
C PRO A 109 3.00 -9.59 3.53
N GLN A 110 4.03 -9.80 2.72
CA GLN A 110 4.38 -11.10 2.17
C GLN A 110 5.75 -11.54 2.68
N PHE A 111 5.86 -12.80 3.11
CA PHE A 111 7.16 -13.40 3.36
C PHE A 111 7.88 -13.69 2.03
N THR A 112 9.13 -13.27 1.92
CA THR A 112 10.02 -13.62 0.81
C THR A 112 10.86 -14.86 1.13
N THR A 113 11.05 -15.18 2.40
CA THR A 113 11.59 -16.47 2.83
C THR A 113 10.52 -17.53 2.66
N ALA A 114 10.87 -18.62 1.96
CA ALA A 114 9.95 -19.74 1.75
C ALA A 114 9.53 -20.38 3.08
N ALA A 115 8.27 -20.81 3.18
CA ALA A 115 7.80 -21.57 4.32
C ALA A 115 8.48 -22.96 4.39
N GLY A 116 8.76 -23.40 5.59
CA GLY A 116 9.39 -24.70 5.84
C GLY A 116 10.58 -24.58 6.79
N SER A 117 11.44 -25.58 6.78
CA SER A 117 12.65 -25.61 7.62
C SER A 117 13.64 -24.50 7.22
N LEU A 118 14.13 -23.78 8.20
CA LEU A 118 15.21 -22.81 8.05
C LEU A 118 16.61 -23.45 8.19
N GLY A 119 16.68 -24.73 8.52
CA GLY A 119 17.90 -25.50 8.67
C GLY A 119 17.87 -26.36 9.91
N THR A 120 18.88 -27.22 10.04
CA THR A 120 19.09 -28.06 11.22
C THR A 120 20.31 -27.56 11.96
N PHE A 121 20.16 -27.30 13.25
CA PHE A 121 21.21 -26.76 14.11
C PHE A 121 21.36 -27.64 15.33
N TYR A 122 22.57 -27.69 15.86
CA TYR A 122 22.87 -28.41 17.09
C TYR A 122 22.91 -27.45 18.28
N ASP A 123 22.87 -28.00 19.47
CA ASP A 123 23.14 -27.23 20.67
C ASP A 123 24.54 -26.58 20.60
N CYS A 124 24.67 -25.41 21.19
CA CYS A 124 25.84 -24.56 21.09
C CYS A 124 26.18 -23.99 19.71
N ASP A 125 25.33 -24.18 18.69
CA ASP A 125 25.49 -23.50 17.40
C ASP A 125 25.12 -22.02 17.50
N ASN A 126 25.80 -21.21 16.68
CA ASN A 126 25.41 -19.81 16.46
C ASN A 126 24.51 -19.74 15.24
N VAL A 127 23.34 -19.16 15.42
CA VAL A 127 22.36 -18.92 14.35
C VAL A 127 22.40 -17.46 13.94
N ASN A 128 22.32 -17.21 12.63
CA ASN A 128 22.19 -15.89 12.05
C ASN A 128 21.45 -16.04 10.71
N ILE A 129 20.12 -15.93 10.74
CA ILE A 129 19.25 -16.13 9.59
C ILE A 129 18.35 -14.90 9.47
N THR A 130 18.22 -14.35 8.27
CA THR A 130 17.26 -13.27 8.02
C THR A 130 16.00 -13.84 7.40
N ILE A 131 14.87 -13.69 8.08
CA ILE A 131 13.53 -13.98 7.55
C ILE A 131 13.11 -12.76 6.74
N GLY A 132 13.10 -12.90 5.42
CA GLY A 132 12.75 -11.83 4.49
C GLY A 132 11.25 -11.65 4.38
N PHE A 133 10.82 -10.41 4.31
CA PHE A 133 9.45 -10.01 4.08
C PHE A 133 9.41 -8.71 3.26
N THR A 134 8.28 -8.44 2.64
CA THR A 134 8.05 -7.23 1.83
C THR A 134 6.61 -6.80 1.93
N ASP A 135 6.38 -5.51 1.72
CA ASP A 135 5.09 -4.91 1.54
C ASP A 135 5.12 -4.01 0.30
N SER A 136 4.00 -3.93 -0.40
CA SER A 136 3.85 -3.03 -1.55
C SER A 136 3.55 -1.60 -1.13
N ASP A 137 3.11 -1.39 0.10
CA ASP A 137 2.77 -0.07 0.64
C ASP A 137 4.02 0.64 1.16
N PRO A 138 4.44 1.75 0.54
CA PRO A 138 5.77 2.34 0.76
C PRO A 138 5.94 2.99 2.14
N ASN A 139 4.87 3.13 2.92
CA ASN A 139 4.89 3.81 4.22
C ASN A 139 4.55 2.91 5.40
N ASP A 140 4.25 1.65 5.12
CA ASP A 140 3.88 0.72 6.18
C ASP A 140 5.12 0.22 6.94
N THR A 141 4.96 0.09 8.24
CA THR A 141 5.98 -0.48 9.12
C THR A 141 5.60 -1.93 9.40
N ILE A 142 6.33 -2.85 8.80
CA ILE A 142 6.14 -4.29 9.04
C ILE A 142 6.80 -4.66 10.36
N THR A 143 6.09 -5.48 11.13
CA THR A 143 6.62 -6.10 12.34
C THR A 143 6.35 -7.60 12.28
N ILE A 144 7.38 -8.42 12.45
CA ILE A 144 7.25 -9.87 12.52
C ILE A 144 7.37 -10.38 13.95
N THR A 145 6.54 -11.35 14.30
CA THR A 145 6.49 -11.94 15.63
C THR A 145 6.31 -13.45 15.53
N VAL A 146 6.73 -14.18 16.56
CA VAL A 146 6.39 -15.59 16.70
C VAL A 146 4.95 -15.69 17.21
N ASP A 147 4.04 -16.20 16.38
CA ASP A 147 2.62 -16.30 16.69
C ASP A 147 2.28 -17.60 17.45
N ASN A 148 2.95 -18.68 17.09
CA ASN A 148 2.72 -19.98 17.70
C ASN A 148 4.03 -20.75 17.85
N GLY A 149 4.17 -21.49 18.95
CA GLY A 149 5.41 -22.16 19.30
C GLY A 149 6.40 -21.27 20.03
N GLU A 150 7.63 -21.75 20.17
CA GLU A 150 8.72 -21.07 20.87
C GLU A 150 10.00 -21.19 20.04
N LEU A 151 10.84 -20.18 20.09
CA LEU A 151 12.17 -20.28 19.55
C LEU A 151 13.05 -21.17 20.42
N PRO A 152 14.03 -21.87 19.83
CA PRO A 152 15.06 -22.54 20.62
C PRO A 152 15.67 -21.59 21.65
N PRO A 153 15.90 -22.05 22.87
CA PRO A 153 16.52 -21.23 23.93
C PRO A 153 17.83 -20.61 23.46
N GLY A 154 18.04 -19.34 23.80
CA GLY A 154 19.20 -18.57 23.36
C GLY A 154 19.06 -17.85 22.03
N LEU A 155 17.97 -18.11 21.27
CA LEU A 155 17.66 -17.38 20.04
C LEU A 155 16.68 -16.23 20.28
N THR A 156 16.84 -15.18 19.51
CA THR A 156 15.95 -14.01 19.49
C THR A 156 15.61 -13.62 18.06
N LEU A 157 14.37 -13.20 17.84
CA LEU A 157 13.91 -12.62 16.58
C LEU A 157 13.82 -11.10 16.72
N ASP A 158 14.54 -10.39 15.87
CA ASP A 158 14.37 -8.94 15.74
C ASP A 158 13.11 -8.66 14.92
N PRO A 159 12.08 -8.02 15.52
CA PRO A 159 10.79 -7.85 14.87
C PRO A 159 10.81 -6.87 13.68
N THR A 160 11.83 -6.03 13.59
CA THR A 160 11.92 -5.01 12.52
C THR A 160 12.76 -5.48 11.34
N THR A 161 13.85 -6.20 11.63
CA THR A 161 14.78 -6.65 10.58
C THR A 161 14.52 -8.08 10.11
N GLY A 162 13.74 -8.85 10.86
CA GLY A 162 13.55 -10.28 10.61
C GLY A 162 14.77 -11.12 10.95
N LEU A 163 15.75 -10.56 11.65
CA LEU A 163 16.95 -11.29 12.02
C LEU A 163 16.67 -12.25 13.18
N LEU A 164 16.72 -13.54 12.90
CA LEU A 164 16.76 -14.62 13.89
C LEU A 164 18.22 -14.89 14.24
N SER A 165 18.62 -14.61 15.46
CA SER A 165 20.03 -14.74 15.86
C SER A 165 20.19 -15.13 17.32
N GLY A 166 21.33 -15.68 17.62
CA GLY A 166 21.72 -16.06 18.97
C GLY A 166 22.60 -17.31 19.00
N HIS A 167 22.83 -17.79 20.18
CA HIS A 167 23.56 -19.03 20.46
C HIS A 167 22.56 -19.99 21.09
N ILE A 168 22.38 -21.16 20.47
CA ILE A 168 21.46 -22.16 21.00
C ILE A 168 22.00 -22.68 22.33
N ASP A 169 21.20 -22.58 23.38
CA ASP A 169 21.60 -23.01 24.70
C ASP A 169 21.80 -24.55 24.75
N PRO A 170 22.80 -25.03 25.51
CA PRO A 170 22.98 -26.46 25.69
C PRO A 170 21.73 -27.14 26.27
N ILE A 171 21.40 -28.30 25.79
CA ILE A 171 20.24 -29.09 26.26
C ILE A 171 20.25 -29.32 27.77
N SER A 172 21.43 -29.40 28.36
CA SER A 172 21.61 -29.52 29.82
C SER A 172 21.11 -28.29 30.61
N SER A 173 20.87 -27.15 29.93
CA SER A 173 20.33 -25.93 30.55
C SER A 173 18.79 -25.84 30.46
N LEU A 174 18.15 -26.77 29.74
CA LEU A 174 16.69 -26.81 29.63
C LEU A 174 16.08 -27.41 30.91
N PRO A 175 14.89 -26.93 31.34
CA PRO A 175 14.16 -27.55 32.46
C PRO A 175 13.89 -29.03 32.17
N ASP A 176 13.89 -29.86 33.21
CA ASP A 176 13.71 -31.31 33.16
C ASP A 176 12.40 -31.78 32.45
N GLU A 177 11.46 -30.86 32.26
CA GLU A 177 10.19 -31.12 31.57
C GLU A 177 10.34 -31.19 30.04
N ALA A 178 11.43 -30.71 29.47
CA ALA A 178 11.74 -30.80 28.04
C ALA A 178 12.02 -32.24 27.57
N THR A 179 12.12 -33.19 28.47
CA THR A 179 12.39 -34.60 28.15
C THR A 179 11.20 -35.37 27.60
N SER A 180 10.01 -34.76 27.51
CA SER A 180 8.81 -35.44 26.98
C SER A 180 8.51 -35.06 25.54
N GLY A 181 9.39 -35.40 24.60
CA GLY A 181 9.05 -35.41 23.18
C GLY A 181 9.90 -34.56 22.22
N TYR A 182 10.92 -33.90 22.71
CA TYR A 182 11.89 -33.23 21.84
C TYR A 182 13.07 -34.14 21.52
N ASP A 183 13.43 -34.23 20.24
CA ASP A 183 14.71 -34.82 19.88
C ASP A 183 15.78 -33.87 20.37
N ALA A 184 16.43 -34.27 21.44
CA ALA A 184 17.36 -33.47 22.22
C ALA A 184 18.70 -33.22 21.51
N SER A 185 18.83 -33.58 20.25
CA SER A 185 20.08 -33.44 19.49
C SER A 185 20.10 -32.34 18.45
N ALA A 186 18.93 -31.86 18.00
CA ALA A 186 18.85 -30.83 16.96
C ALA A 186 17.51 -30.07 16.99
N TRP A 187 17.54 -28.80 16.65
CA TRP A 187 16.38 -27.96 16.38
C TRP A 187 16.19 -27.81 14.87
N ASP A 188 14.98 -28.04 14.39
CA ASP A 188 14.58 -27.77 13.01
C ASP A 188 13.85 -26.43 12.97
N LEU A 189 14.48 -25.42 12.37
CA LEU A 189 14.01 -24.03 12.26
C LEU A 189 13.41 -23.77 10.89
#